data_462442580edf48d9e26dd0feb322f989
#
_entry.id   462442580edf48d9e26dd0feb322f989
#
_cell.length_a   1.000
_cell.length_b   1.000
_cell.length_c   1.000
_cell.angle_alpha   90.00
_cell.angle_beta   90.00
_cell.angle_gamma   90.00
#
_symmetry.space_group_name_H-M   'P 1'
#
loop_
_entity.id
_entity.type
_entity.pdbx_description
1 polymer ?
#
loop_
_entity_poly.entity_id
_entity_poly.type
_entity_poly.pdbx_seq_one_letter_code
_entity_poly.pdbx_strand_id
1 'polypeptide(L)'
;MEYSFFKGRDRSIKIFAWGQICLQALFPIIASFSASSVAAKDNLESEPVEYSEPVSRFANLMATEGMDGVESSAKAMAVGKAASDAEKWLNQFGTARLDLNVDNDGNWDQSSFDMLLPLYDNAKSVWFTQFGLRAPDGRVTSNIGSGVRTYNIENWMLGGNVFFDDDLTGKNRRIGFGAEAWTNYLKLSANNYIGTSQWHDSRDLDGYYEKPADGFDIRAEGYMPAWPQMGAKLVYEQYYGKDVALFDTDHLQNNPSAVTVGLSYTPVPLISLATNYRKGQDSMDDTQFQLNLRYQPGQSWREQLDPDNVRLLRTLAGSRYDLVERNNEIILQYKKKHVEGVNKLAIQAITDNAPADGLAQNTVQVVATDSDDAPVPNAPVAWSVTGSATLSAFASVTNSQGVATVNLTNVAEETVQVTATSGAKSATQASHFVPVTVSHLTLTPDKDGSVANGAMANSAVATVTDVNNRPIANAKVSWTLSSPARLKAFDTTTNEKGQARAEFVSDKAGQVTLKVNAGELSAEQQSTFVSDAAGAKIASFIAVTNGSPANGSTPDTALVTVTDANGNP
;
A
#
# COMPACT_ATOMS: atom_id res chain seq x y z
N MET A 1 30.39 -4.24 1.44
CA MET A 1 30.22 -4.46 2.89
C MET A 1 30.87 -3.32 3.67
N GLU A 2 30.45 -2.05 3.43
CA GLU A 2 31.05 -0.84 4.09
C GLU A 2 30.18 0.42 3.89
N TYR A 3 28.87 0.35 4.17
CA TYR A 3 28.00 1.55 4.15
C TYR A 3 26.95 1.58 5.28
N SER A 4 27.03 0.67 6.26
CA SER A 4 26.01 0.55 7.33
C SER A 4 26.41 1.15 8.68
N PHE A 5 27.64 1.59 8.88
CA PHE A 5 28.15 1.99 10.21
C PHE A 5 28.01 3.50 10.54
N PHE A 6 27.71 4.36 9.58
CA PHE A 6 27.66 5.81 9.82
C PHE A 6 26.29 6.41 10.15
N LYS A 7 25.19 5.70 9.90
CA LYS A 7 23.83 6.21 10.20
C LYS A 7 23.38 6.12 11.66
N GLY A 8 24.02 5.25 12.45
CA GLY A 8 23.71 5.12 13.90
C GLY A 8 24.39 6.18 14.78
N ARG A 9 25.51 6.72 14.32
CA ARG A 9 26.35 7.64 15.09
C ARG A 9 25.82 9.08 15.11
N ASP A 10 25.09 9.49 14.10
CA ASP A 10 24.53 10.86 13.99
C ASP A 10 23.28 11.04 14.87
N ARG A 11 22.53 9.98 15.14
CA ARG A 11 21.39 9.98 16.07
C ARG A 11 21.82 10.09 17.53
N SER A 12 22.84 9.33 17.92
CA SER A 12 23.39 9.37 19.29
C SER A 12 24.01 10.73 19.62
N ILE A 13 24.63 11.40 18.65
CA ILE A 13 25.23 12.73 18.83
C ILE A 13 24.17 13.81 19.00
N LYS A 14 23.05 13.75 18.27
CA LYS A 14 21.94 14.72 18.41
C LYS A 14 21.21 14.55 19.75
N ILE A 15 20.95 13.33 20.18
CA ILE A 15 20.34 13.03 21.50
C ILE A 15 21.28 13.49 22.62
N PHE A 16 22.59 13.27 22.48
CA PHE A 16 23.59 13.70 23.45
C PHE A 16 23.75 15.24 23.53
N ALA A 17 23.69 15.93 22.36
CA ALA A 17 23.77 17.38 22.30
C ALA A 17 22.55 18.07 22.92
N TRP A 18 21.34 17.55 22.68
CA TRP A 18 20.12 18.07 23.30
C TRP A 18 20.02 17.71 24.80
N GLY A 19 20.44 16.52 25.20
CA GLY A 19 20.57 16.15 26.60
C GLY A 19 21.56 17.07 27.35
N GLN A 20 22.65 17.48 26.72
CA GLN A 20 23.61 18.43 27.29
C GLN A 20 23.05 19.85 27.38
N ILE A 21 22.26 20.31 26.40
CA ILE A 21 21.60 21.63 26.42
C ILE A 21 20.54 21.67 27.54
N CYS A 22 19.74 20.62 27.68
CA CYS A 22 18.80 20.52 28.80
C CYS A 22 19.50 20.38 30.15
N LEU A 23 20.61 19.62 30.23
CA LEU A 23 21.41 19.51 31.44
C LEU A 23 22.11 20.84 31.79
N GLN A 24 22.61 21.58 30.81
CA GLN A 24 23.21 22.90 31.03
C GLN A 24 22.20 23.98 31.41
N ALA A 25 20.96 23.86 30.95
CA ALA A 25 19.84 24.73 31.39
C ALA A 25 19.37 24.35 32.82
N LEU A 26 19.41 23.07 33.19
CA LEU A 26 18.99 22.58 34.50
C LEU A 26 20.12 22.61 35.55
N PHE A 27 21.39 22.52 35.14
CA PHE A 27 22.54 22.49 36.06
C PHE A 27 22.69 23.74 36.96
N PRO A 28 22.45 24.98 36.46
CA PRO A 28 22.44 26.14 37.34
C PRO A 28 21.30 26.11 38.35
N ILE A 29 20.17 25.50 38.00
CA ILE A 29 19.01 25.33 38.89
C ILE A 29 19.33 24.33 39.98
N ILE A 30 19.95 23.20 39.64
CA ILE A 30 20.36 22.14 40.58
C ILE A 30 21.56 22.60 41.44
N ALA A 31 22.53 23.31 40.89
CA ALA A 31 23.70 23.84 41.61
C ALA A 31 23.33 24.95 42.61
N SER A 32 22.30 25.77 42.33
CA SER A 32 21.80 26.76 43.29
C SER A 32 21.11 26.09 44.50
N PHE A 33 20.62 24.86 44.38
CA PHE A 33 20.05 24.08 45.50
C PHE A 33 21.12 23.47 46.42
N SER A 34 22.24 23.03 45.86
CA SER A 34 23.34 22.47 46.68
C SER A 34 24.06 23.54 47.52
N ALA A 35 24.06 24.77 47.11
CA ALA A 35 24.67 25.88 47.83
C ALA A 35 23.78 26.47 48.96
N SER A 36 22.48 26.24 48.93
CA SER A 36 21.54 26.83 49.90
C SER A 36 21.30 25.97 51.13
N SER A 37 21.75 24.70 51.15
CA SER A 37 21.56 23.78 52.30
C SER A 37 22.55 24.01 53.43
N VAL A 38 23.51 24.95 53.34
CA VAL A 38 24.54 25.21 54.37
C VAL A 38 24.33 26.52 55.11
N ALA A 39 23.38 27.37 54.70
CA ALA A 39 23.29 28.73 55.27
C ALA A 39 21.91 29.14 55.86
N ALA A 40 21.03 28.20 56.20
CA ALA A 40 19.77 28.53 56.85
C ALA A 40 19.61 27.83 58.20
N LYS A 41 20.41 28.32 59.16
CA LYS A 41 20.12 28.11 60.56
C LYS A 41 19.86 29.50 61.13
N ASP A 42 18.59 29.91 61.16
CA ASP A 42 17.96 30.73 62.20
C ASP A 42 16.52 31.06 61.81
N ASN A 43 15.62 30.54 62.65
CA ASN A 43 14.30 31.06 63.03
C ASN A 43 13.25 31.35 61.96
N LEU A 44 12.49 30.33 61.62
CA LEU A 44 11.00 30.45 61.54
C LEU A 44 10.45 29.02 61.64
N GLU A 45 9.93 28.66 62.79
CA GLU A 45 9.11 27.46 63.02
C GLU A 45 7.85 27.54 62.19
N SER A 46 7.84 26.89 61.02
CA SER A 46 6.66 26.38 60.41
C SER A 46 6.83 24.86 60.32
N GLU A 47 5.98 24.12 61.03
CA GLU A 47 5.96 22.67 61.00
C GLU A 47 5.91 22.17 59.54
N PRO A 48 6.71 21.14 59.18
CA PRO A 48 6.61 20.52 57.85
C PRO A 48 5.25 19.81 57.77
N VAL A 49 4.39 20.25 56.91
CA VAL A 49 3.14 19.55 56.58
C VAL A 49 3.53 18.23 55.91
N GLU A 50 3.29 17.12 56.61
CA GLU A 50 3.60 15.78 56.17
C GLU A 50 2.52 15.33 55.15
N TYR A 51 2.82 15.48 53.84
CA TYR A 51 1.92 15.12 52.74
C TYR A 51 1.97 13.63 52.33
N SER A 52 2.56 12.75 53.17
CA SER A 52 2.77 11.34 52.82
C SER A 52 1.49 10.50 52.79
N GLU A 53 0.49 10.79 53.62
CA GLU A 53 -0.76 10.01 53.68
C GLU A 53 -1.71 10.19 52.48
N PRO A 54 -1.99 11.40 52.00
CA PRO A 54 -2.91 11.58 50.85
C PRO A 54 -2.36 10.98 49.55
N VAL A 55 -1.05 11.13 49.32
CA VAL A 55 -0.39 10.60 48.10
C VAL A 55 -0.38 9.08 48.11
N SER A 56 -0.13 8.47 49.28
CA SER A 56 -0.16 7.01 49.41
C SER A 56 -1.58 6.43 49.29
N ARG A 57 -2.61 7.14 49.74
CA ARG A 57 -4.02 6.73 49.55
C ARG A 57 -4.46 6.81 48.09
N PHE A 58 -4.08 7.87 47.39
CA PHE A 58 -4.39 8.00 45.96
C PHE A 58 -3.64 6.95 45.11
N ALA A 59 -2.34 6.74 45.42
CA ALA A 59 -1.55 5.71 44.74
C ALA A 59 -2.12 4.30 45.00
N ASN A 60 -2.58 4.01 46.21
CA ASN A 60 -3.25 2.75 46.54
C ASN A 60 -4.61 2.60 45.82
N LEU A 61 -5.41 3.65 45.75
CA LEU A 61 -6.68 3.63 45.01
C LEU A 61 -6.46 3.29 43.51
N MET A 62 -5.46 3.94 42.89
CA MET A 62 -5.06 3.67 41.52
C MET A 62 -4.49 2.26 41.33
N ALA A 63 -3.74 1.76 42.30
CA ALA A 63 -3.12 0.42 42.22
C ALA A 63 -4.10 -0.73 42.49
N THR A 64 -5.16 -0.52 43.28
CA THR A 64 -6.07 -1.59 43.74
C THR A 64 -7.40 -1.60 42.98
N GLU A 65 -7.95 -0.46 42.55
CA GLU A 65 -9.28 -0.36 41.99
C GLU A 65 -9.31 0.18 40.54
N GLY A 66 -8.16 0.58 39.99
CA GLY A 66 -8.05 1.07 38.61
C GLY A 66 -8.96 2.27 38.30
N MET A 67 -9.40 2.39 37.05
CA MET A 67 -10.30 3.46 36.59
C MET A 67 -11.69 3.38 37.19
N ASP A 68 -12.20 2.18 37.47
CA ASP A 68 -13.53 1.98 38.06
C ASP A 68 -13.59 2.56 39.48
N GLY A 69 -12.49 2.50 40.23
CA GLY A 69 -12.37 3.11 41.54
C GLY A 69 -12.35 4.65 41.50
N VAL A 70 -11.71 5.23 40.49
CA VAL A 70 -11.69 6.70 40.29
C VAL A 70 -13.07 7.20 39.81
N GLU A 71 -13.71 6.49 38.90
CA GLU A 71 -15.06 6.83 38.42
C GLU A 71 -16.12 6.68 39.51
N SER A 72 -16.04 5.61 40.31
CA SER A 72 -16.95 5.39 41.43
C SER A 72 -16.72 6.42 42.56
N SER A 73 -15.46 6.80 42.82
CA SER A 73 -15.12 7.87 43.78
C SER A 73 -15.57 9.23 43.29
N ALA A 74 -15.41 9.55 42.00
CA ALA A 74 -15.92 10.79 41.41
C ALA A 74 -17.48 10.86 41.42
N LYS A 75 -18.17 9.75 41.15
CA LYS A 75 -19.61 9.63 41.28
C LYS A 75 -20.10 9.72 42.73
N ALA A 76 -19.36 9.14 43.69
CA ALA A 76 -19.66 9.26 45.11
C ALA A 76 -19.45 10.68 45.64
N MET A 77 -18.46 11.42 45.11
CA MET A 77 -18.26 12.85 45.38
C MET A 77 -19.41 13.73 44.86
N ALA A 78 -19.98 13.35 43.72
CA ALA A 78 -21.12 14.07 43.13
C ALA A 78 -22.46 13.87 43.90
N VAL A 79 -22.60 12.86 44.74
CA VAL A 79 -23.87 12.48 45.40
C VAL A 79 -23.95 12.87 46.90
N GLY A 80 -23.18 13.84 47.36
CA GLY A 80 -23.71 14.75 48.41
C GLY A 80 -23.64 14.29 49.89
N LYS A 81 -22.87 13.24 50.32
CA LYS A 81 -22.58 12.98 51.72
C LYS A 81 -21.08 12.92 52.06
N ALA A 82 -20.26 12.81 51.07
CA ALA A 82 -18.79 12.87 51.17
C ALA A 82 -18.22 14.27 50.95
N ALA A 83 -19.06 15.30 50.71
CA ALA A 83 -18.64 16.63 50.32
C ALA A 83 -17.71 17.29 51.36
N SER A 84 -17.96 17.13 52.66
CA SER A 84 -17.12 17.74 53.71
C SER A 84 -15.79 17.05 53.93
N ASP A 85 -15.73 15.72 53.72
CA ASP A 85 -14.48 14.95 53.82
C ASP A 85 -13.68 15.03 52.51
N ALA A 86 -14.37 15.04 51.37
CA ALA A 86 -13.79 15.34 50.06
C ALA A 86 -13.28 16.81 50.01
N GLU A 87 -14.02 17.78 50.57
CA GLU A 87 -13.59 19.19 50.64
C GLU A 87 -12.34 19.33 51.52
N LYS A 88 -12.27 18.70 52.70
CA LYS A 88 -11.06 18.67 53.52
C LYS A 88 -9.90 17.99 52.88
N TRP A 89 -10.13 16.92 52.10
CA TRP A 89 -9.11 16.21 51.34
C TRP A 89 -8.64 17.05 50.15
N LEU A 90 -9.56 17.62 49.36
CA LEU A 90 -9.28 18.52 48.22
C LEU A 90 -8.58 19.81 48.64
N ASN A 91 -8.89 20.36 49.84
CA ASN A 91 -8.25 21.56 50.37
C ASN A 91 -6.75 21.43 50.62
N GLN A 92 -6.19 20.25 50.45
CA GLN A 92 -4.75 19.97 50.53
C GLN A 92 -4.07 19.98 49.13
N PHE A 93 -4.85 20.13 48.03
CA PHE A 93 -4.36 20.11 46.68
C PHE A 93 -4.22 21.50 46.07
N GLY A 94 -3.28 21.68 45.13
CA GLY A 94 -2.99 22.98 44.56
C GLY A 94 -4.00 23.44 43.50
N THR A 95 -4.18 22.67 42.41
CA THR A 95 -5.13 22.99 41.33
C THR A 95 -5.61 21.71 40.67
N ALA A 96 -6.94 21.61 40.50
CA ALA A 96 -7.55 20.57 39.66
C ALA A 96 -8.20 21.23 38.44
N ARG A 97 -8.05 20.63 37.28
CA ARG A 97 -8.63 21.08 36.01
C ARG A 97 -9.34 19.94 35.32
N LEU A 98 -10.56 20.17 34.90
CA LEU A 98 -11.33 19.34 34.01
C LEU A 98 -11.46 20.04 32.66
N ASP A 99 -10.91 19.48 31.63
CA ASP A 99 -11.03 19.98 30.27
C ASP A 99 -12.07 19.17 29.52
N LEU A 100 -13.06 19.82 28.98
CA LEU A 100 -14.10 19.26 28.11
C LEU A 100 -13.85 19.81 26.71
N ASN A 101 -13.43 18.95 25.83
CA ASN A 101 -13.12 19.30 24.44
C ASN A 101 -14.21 18.77 23.52
N VAL A 102 -14.57 19.58 22.53
CA VAL A 102 -15.48 19.19 21.44
C VAL A 102 -14.72 19.39 20.14
N ASP A 103 -14.64 18.35 19.34
CA ASP A 103 -14.02 18.39 18.01
C ASP A 103 -14.97 19.04 16.96
N ASN A 104 -14.51 19.13 15.71
CA ASN A 104 -15.29 19.65 14.58
C ASN A 104 -16.56 18.84 14.28
N ASP A 105 -16.59 17.57 14.68
CA ASP A 105 -17.71 16.65 14.44
C ASP A 105 -18.70 16.61 15.61
N GLY A 106 -18.42 17.35 16.69
CA GLY A 106 -19.26 17.45 17.88
C GLY A 106 -19.06 16.32 18.89
N ASN A 107 -17.96 15.56 18.82
CA ASN A 107 -17.64 14.49 19.76
C ASN A 107 -16.95 15.04 21.02
N TRP A 108 -17.25 14.45 22.17
CA TRP A 108 -16.70 14.85 23.48
C TRP A 108 -15.53 13.96 23.92
N ASP A 109 -14.90 13.23 23.00
CA ASP A 109 -13.99 12.14 23.29
C ASP A 109 -12.60 12.57 23.81
N GLN A 110 -12.31 13.87 23.83
CA GLN A 110 -11.02 14.41 24.26
C GLN A 110 -11.05 15.04 25.67
N SER A 111 -11.94 14.58 26.53
CA SER A 111 -12.02 15.09 27.91
C SER A 111 -10.80 14.64 28.73
N SER A 112 -10.29 15.53 29.58
CA SER A 112 -9.15 15.25 30.45
C SER A 112 -9.32 15.81 31.85
N PHE A 113 -8.70 15.14 32.79
CA PHE A 113 -8.58 15.60 34.18
C PHE A 113 -7.11 15.70 34.56
N ASP A 114 -6.69 16.84 35.05
CA ASP A 114 -5.33 17.10 35.55
C ASP A 114 -5.38 17.70 36.96
N MET A 115 -4.43 17.30 37.80
CA MET A 115 -4.32 17.80 39.18
C MET A 115 -2.85 18.01 39.56
N LEU A 116 -2.52 19.19 40.08
CA LEU A 116 -1.21 19.51 40.62
C LEU A 116 -1.27 19.58 42.16
N LEU A 117 -0.30 18.91 42.80
CA LEU A 117 -0.12 18.85 44.22
C LEU A 117 1.21 19.51 44.61
N PRO A 118 1.21 20.62 45.36
CA PRO A 118 2.45 21.13 45.95
C PRO A 118 2.96 20.17 47.01
N LEU A 119 4.19 19.67 46.88
CA LEU A 119 4.85 18.81 47.84
C LEU A 119 5.66 19.61 48.86
N TYR A 120 6.23 20.74 48.41
CA TYR A 120 6.98 21.66 49.25
C TYR A 120 6.77 23.06 48.67
N ASP A 121 6.51 24.03 49.53
CA ASP A 121 6.30 25.41 49.17
C ASP A 121 6.90 26.40 50.18
N ASN A 122 7.69 27.35 49.63
CA ASN A 122 8.19 28.48 50.39
C ASN A 122 8.24 29.73 49.49
N ALA A 123 8.58 30.89 50.03
CA ALA A 123 8.56 32.16 49.29
C ALA A 123 9.37 32.13 47.97
N LYS A 124 10.36 31.27 47.85
CA LYS A 124 11.33 31.23 46.74
C LYS A 124 11.16 30.04 45.81
N SER A 125 10.50 28.98 46.24
CA SER A 125 10.37 27.76 45.44
C SER A 125 9.13 26.94 45.74
N VAL A 126 8.67 26.20 44.73
CA VAL A 126 7.60 25.21 44.86
C VAL A 126 8.10 23.92 44.26
N TRP A 127 7.99 22.83 44.98
CA TRP A 127 8.11 21.47 44.46
C TRP A 127 6.72 20.91 44.33
N PHE A 128 6.44 20.30 43.21
CA PHE A 128 5.11 19.77 42.93
C PHE A 128 5.16 18.40 42.26
N THR A 129 4.06 17.68 42.36
CA THR A 129 3.74 16.56 41.49
C THR A 129 2.44 16.88 40.75
N GLN A 130 2.31 16.37 39.53
CA GLN A 130 1.11 16.53 38.70
C GLN A 130 0.69 15.19 38.16
N PHE A 131 -0.62 14.93 38.19
CA PHE A 131 -1.28 13.76 37.64
C PHE A 131 -2.25 14.20 36.54
N GLY A 132 -2.36 13.39 35.49
CA GLY A 132 -3.33 13.60 34.44
C GLY A 132 -3.92 12.28 33.95
N LEU A 133 -5.19 12.30 33.58
CA LEU A 133 -5.92 11.22 32.92
C LEU A 133 -6.68 11.76 31.74
N ARG A 134 -6.66 11.06 30.62
CA ARG A 134 -7.36 11.42 29.39
C ARG A 134 -7.72 10.19 28.59
N ALA A 135 -8.75 10.31 27.76
CA ALA A 135 -9.21 9.19 26.93
C ALA A 135 -9.56 9.65 25.50
N PRO A 136 -8.59 10.24 24.74
CA PRO A 136 -8.85 10.60 23.35
C PRO A 136 -9.06 9.33 22.53
N ASP A 137 -10.09 9.28 21.70
CA ASP A 137 -10.43 8.19 20.81
C ASP A 137 -10.46 6.81 21.50
N GLY A 138 -10.94 6.81 22.77
CA GLY A 138 -10.97 5.62 23.62
C GLY A 138 -9.59 5.10 24.05
N ARG A 139 -8.52 5.87 23.85
CA ARG A 139 -7.15 5.56 24.26
C ARG A 139 -6.87 6.17 25.64
N VAL A 140 -6.91 5.36 26.68
CA VAL A 140 -6.73 5.83 28.06
C VAL A 140 -5.25 6.07 28.32
N THR A 141 -4.87 7.32 28.56
CA THR A 141 -3.50 7.73 28.87
C THR A 141 -3.44 8.36 30.26
N SER A 142 -2.46 7.95 31.06
CA SER A 142 -2.09 8.57 32.33
C SER A 142 -0.79 9.35 32.19
N ASN A 143 -0.71 10.49 32.87
CA ASN A 143 0.49 11.31 32.94
C ASN A 143 0.85 11.55 34.40
N ILE A 144 2.08 11.25 34.78
CA ILE A 144 2.61 11.48 36.14
C ILE A 144 3.88 12.28 35.99
N GLY A 145 3.95 13.42 36.65
CA GLY A 145 5.11 14.30 36.57
C GLY A 145 5.47 14.92 37.91
N SER A 146 6.70 15.40 37.97
CA SER A 146 7.21 16.18 39.12
C SER A 146 8.03 17.35 38.57
N GLY A 147 8.05 18.45 39.32
CA GLY A 147 8.76 19.65 38.89
C GLY A 147 9.08 20.57 40.07
N VAL A 148 9.90 21.55 39.72
CA VAL A 148 10.33 22.60 40.60
C VAL A 148 10.16 23.94 39.95
N ARG A 149 9.59 24.92 40.65
CA ARG A 149 9.49 26.33 40.24
C ARG A 149 10.27 27.17 41.22
N THR A 150 11.04 28.12 40.71
CA THR A 150 11.83 29.05 41.51
C THR A 150 11.49 30.51 41.17
N TYR A 151 11.47 31.36 42.22
CA TYR A 151 11.13 32.79 42.15
C TYR A 151 12.30 33.67 42.57
N ASN A 152 13.54 33.20 42.33
CA ASN A 152 14.77 33.87 42.72
C ASN A 152 15.15 35.06 41.81
N ILE A 153 14.52 35.16 40.63
CA ILE A 153 14.72 36.25 39.67
C ILE A 153 13.53 37.19 39.82
N GLU A 154 13.80 38.48 39.99
CA GLU A 154 12.76 39.50 40.15
C GLU A 154 11.81 39.47 38.91
N ASN A 155 10.52 39.41 39.18
CA ASN A 155 9.43 39.38 38.19
C ASN A 155 9.43 38.13 37.26
N TRP A 156 10.22 37.11 37.54
CA TRP A 156 10.23 35.87 36.78
C TRP A 156 10.14 34.63 37.68
N MET A 157 9.37 33.69 37.26
CA MET A 157 9.40 32.30 37.70
C MET A 157 10.12 31.45 36.63
N LEU A 158 11.10 30.69 37.07
CA LEU A 158 11.72 29.63 36.22
C LEU A 158 11.37 28.26 36.79
N GLY A 159 10.98 27.34 35.92
CA GLY A 159 10.60 25.98 36.31
C GLY A 159 11.24 24.93 35.42
N GLY A 160 11.38 23.74 36.01
CA GLY A 160 11.76 22.53 35.29
C GLY A 160 10.91 21.36 35.77
N ASN A 161 10.57 20.47 34.85
CA ASN A 161 9.73 19.32 35.19
C ASN A 161 10.11 18.08 34.35
N VAL A 162 9.69 16.91 34.84
CA VAL A 162 9.79 15.65 34.16
C VAL A 162 8.46 14.91 34.29
N PHE A 163 8.02 14.28 33.21
CA PHE A 163 6.79 13.52 33.14
C PHE A 163 7.06 12.13 32.60
N PHE A 164 6.30 11.18 33.10
CA PHE A 164 6.14 9.84 32.52
C PHE A 164 4.70 9.72 32.04
N ASP A 165 4.53 9.42 30.76
CA ASP A 165 3.24 9.21 30.10
C ASP A 165 3.09 7.73 29.76
N ASP A 166 1.98 7.11 30.18
CA ASP A 166 1.66 5.70 29.95
C ASP A 166 0.27 5.59 29.29
N ASP A 167 0.25 5.14 28.06
CA ASP A 167 -0.96 4.72 27.37
C ASP A 167 -1.33 3.31 27.84
N LEU A 168 -2.28 3.24 28.74
CA LEU A 168 -2.72 2.01 29.41
C LEU A 168 -3.40 1.02 28.43
N THR A 169 -4.01 1.53 27.37
CA THR A 169 -4.73 0.74 26.36
C THR A 169 -3.85 0.28 25.22
N GLY A 170 -2.97 1.15 24.72
CA GLY A 170 -2.09 0.89 23.59
C GLY A 170 -0.67 0.49 24.00
N LYS A 171 -0.31 0.53 25.33
CA LYS A 171 1.01 0.16 25.88
C LYS A 171 2.16 1.05 25.38
N ASN A 172 1.87 2.27 24.99
CA ASN A 172 2.87 3.24 24.61
C ASN A 172 3.34 4.04 25.81
N ARG A 173 4.66 4.26 25.91
CA ARG A 173 5.28 4.97 27.03
C ARG A 173 6.25 6.02 26.53
N ARG A 174 6.23 7.18 27.22
CA ARG A 174 7.05 8.33 26.87
C ARG A 174 7.54 9.05 28.12
N ILE A 175 8.75 9.59 28.07
CA ILE A 175 9.26 10.53 29.06
C ILE A 175 9.28 11.92 28.44
N GLY A 176 8.77 12.90 29.17
CA GLY A 176 8.79 14.31 28.81
C GLY A 176 9.66 15.12 29.75
N PHE A 177 10.43 16.07 29.23
CA PHE A 177 11.18 17.06 29.98
C PHE A 177 10.67 18.44 29.61
N GLY A 178 10.37 19.28 30.59
CA GLY A 178 9.84 20.61 30.39
C GLY A 178 10.64 21.69 31.10
N ALA A 179 10.70 22.86 30.48
CA ALA A 179 11.20 24.09 31.05
C ALA A 179 10.12 25.18 30.98
N GLU A 180 9.99 25.97 32.02
CA GLU A 180 9.00 27.04 32.17
C GLU A 180 9.70 28.37 32.49
N ALA A 181 9.25 29.46 31.90
CA ALA A 181 9.66 30.83 32.24
C ALA A 181 8.44 31.73 32.19
N TRP A 182 7.93 32.15 33.37
CA TRP A 182 6.71 32.89 33.51
C TRP A 182 6.95 34.28 34.17
N THR A 183 6.19 35.23 33.73
CA THR A 183 6.09 36.54 34.39
C THR A 183 4.62 36.91 34.52
N ASN A 184 4.29 38.08 35.06
CA ASN A 184 2.92 38.54 35.10
C ASN A 184 2.38 38.63 33.67
N TYR A 185 1.20 38.08 33.42
CA TYR A 185 0.49 38.06 32.14
C TYR A 185 1.18 37.33 30.96
N LEU A 186 2.34 36.65 31.18
CA LEU A 186 3.02 35.91 30.12
C LEU A 186 3.61 34.61 30.67
N LYS A 187 3.35 33.49 29.98
CA LYS A 187 3.92 32.18 30.24
C LYS A 187 4.61 31.66 29.01
N LEU A 188 5.84 31.23 29.17
CA LEU A 188 6.61 30.54 28.15
C LEU A 188 6.93 29.13 28.65
N SER A 189 6.82 28.14 27.79
CA SER A 189 7.26 26.78 28.08
C SER A 189 7.86 26.11 26.85
N ALA A 190 8.78 25.17 27.09
CA ALA A 190 9.36 24.31 26.06
C ALA A 190 9.42 22.89 26.62
N ASN A 191 8.95 21.94 25.84
CA ASN A 191 8.87 20.52 26.23
C ASN A 191 9.55 19.65 25.20
N ASN A 192 10.21 18.59 25.65
CA ASN A 192 10.78 17.56 24.81
C ASN A 192 10.22 16.20 25.19
N TYR A 193 9.97 15.34 24.22
CA TYR A 193 9.32 14.05 24.36
C TYR A 193 10.19 12.96 23.78
N ILE A 194 10.41 11.88 24.56
CA ILE A 194 11.22 10.73 24.18
C ILE A 194 10.40 9.46 24.40
N GLY A 195 10.12 8.74 23.32
CA GLY A 195 9.46 7.44 23.38
C GLY A 195 10.33 6.38 24.04
N THR A 196 9.76 5.64 24.98
CA THR A 196 10.49 4.59 25.72
C THR A 196 10.03 3.17 25.37
N SER A 197 8.81 2.99 24.85
CA SER A 197 8.35 1.71 24.33
C SER A 197 8.92 1.40 22.95
N GLN A 198 9.14 0.11 22.69
CA GLN A 198 9.58 -0.39 21.39
C GLN A 198 8.36 -0.60 20.45
N TRP A 199 8.63 -0.93 19.18
CA TRP A 199 7.61 -1.32 18.23
C TRP A 199 6.81 -2.52 18.72
N HIS A 200 5.50 -2.42 18.75
CA HIS A 200 4.55 -3.47 19.10
C HIS A 200 3.30 -3.36 18.21
N ASP A 201 2.44 -4.36 18.26
CA ASP A 201 1.22 -4.41 17.45
C ASP A 201 0.35 -3.18 17.71
N SER A 202 -0.06 -2.52 16.64
CA SER A 202 -0.93 -1.36 16.73
C SER A 202 -2.32 -1.77 17.21
N ARG A 203 -2.88 -0.93 18.10
CA ARG A 203 -4.27 -1.02 18.54
C ARG A 203 -5.23 -0.46 17.49
N ASP A 204 -4.85 0.61 16.82
CA ASP A 204 -5.74 1.42 16.00
C ASP A 204 -5.66 1.09 14.51
N LEU A 205 -4.54 0.54 14.04
CA LEU A 205 -4.32 0.17 12.64
C LEU A 205 -4.00 -1.31 12.48
N ASP A 206 -4.91 -2.06 11.89
CA ASP A 206 -4.69 -3.46 11.54
C ASP A 206 -3.52 -3.61 10.57
N GLY A 207 -2.64 -4.57 10.85
CA GLY A 207 -1.47 -4.82 10.00
C GLY A 207 -0.31 -3.83 10.19
N TYR A 208 -0.33 -3.04 11.29
CA TYR A 208 0.75 -2.12 11.65
C TYR A 208 1.35 -2.42 13.01
N TYR A 209 2.58 -1.97 13.20
CA TYR A 209 3.21 -1.74 14.50
C TYR A 209 3.08 -0.27 14.86
N GLU A 210 3.07 0.03 16.18
CA GLU A 210 3.08 1.40 16.69
C GLU A 210 4.15 1.58 17.77
N LYS A 211 4.59 2.81 17.97
CA LYS A 211 5.40 3.29 19.08
C LYS A 211 5.26 4.80 19.23
N PRO A 212 5.62 5.42 20.38
CA PRO A 212 5.67 6.86 20.50
C PRO A 212 6.68 7.50 19.54
N ALA A 213 6.30 8.61 18.93
CA ALA A 213 7.20 9.48 18.20
C ALA A 213 7.96 10.40 19.16
N ASP A 214 9.26 10.60 18.93
CA ASP A 214 10.04 11.62 19.60
C ASP A 214 9.65 13.00 19.08
N GLY A 215 9.68 14.03 19.93
CA GLY A 215 9.30 15.36 19.49
C GLY A 215 9.52 16.44 20.53
N PHE A 216 9.09 17.65 20.20
CA PHE A 216 9.14 18.79 21.12
C PHE A 216 8.01 19.79 20.81
N ASP A 217 7.69 20.61 21.78
CA ASP A 217 6.87 21.80 21.59
C ASP A 217 7.44 23.03 22.30
N ILE A 218 7.09 24.19 21.78
CA ILE A 218 7.36 25.51 22.38
C ILE A 218 6.03 26.24 22.43
N ARG A 219 5.73 26.83 23.60
CA ARG A 219 4.45 27.48 23.88
C ARG A 219 4.68 28.88 24.42
N ALA A 220 3.82 29.78 24.01
CA ALA A 220 3.69 31.10 24.59
C ALA A 220 2.20 31.37 24.86
N GLU A 221 1.85 31.79 26.07
CA GLU A 221 0.52 32.20 26.45
C GLU A 221 0.59 33.57 27.09
N GLY A 222 -0.18 34.49 26.54
CA GLY A 222 -0.20 35.89 26.98
C GLY A 222 -1.60 36.38 27.29
N TYR A 223 -1.71 37.30 28.25
CA TYR A 223 -2.97 37.90 28.70
C TYR A 223 -2.90 39.42 28.62
N MET A 224 -4.03 40.09 28.35
CA MET A 224 -4.08 41.53 28.29
C MET A 224 -4.17 42.14 29.69
N PRO A 225 -3.22 42.98 30.14
CA PRO A 225 -3.29 43.59 31.48
C PRO A 225 -4.55 44.45 31.68
N ALA A 226 -5.04 45.09 30.61
CA ALA A 226 -6.28 45.89 30.67
C ALA A 226 -7.54 45.02 30.73
N TRP A 227 -7.51 43.80 30.11
CA TRP A 227 -8.62 42.86 30.09
C TRP A 227 -8.09 41.46 30.42
N PRO A 228 -7.82 41.15 31.70
CA PRO A 228 -7.16 39.92 32.12
C PRO A 228 -7.97 38.65 31.82
N GLN A 229 -9.23 38.79 31.49
CA GLN A 229 -10.12 37.72 31.03
C GLN A 229 -9.73 37.18 29.63
N MET A 230 -9.09 38.03 28.80
CA MET A 230 -8.72 37.69 27.44
C MET A 230 -7.28 37.19 27.40
N GLY A 231 -7.08 36.02 26.80
CA GLY A 231 -5.79 35.41 26.56
C GLY A 231 -5.59 34.95 25.11
N ALA A 232 -4.34 34.88 24.72
CA ALA A 232 -3.93 34.30 23.44
C ALA A 232 -2.81 33.28 23.66
N LYS A 233 -2.82 32.19 22.87
CA LYS A 233 -1.85 31.13 22.92
C LYS A 233 -1.23 30.88 21.53
N LEU A 234 0.08 30.66 21.51
CA LEU A 234 0.81 30.20 20.33
C LEU A 234 1.59 28.97 20.71
N VAL A 235 1.46 27.91 19.92
CA VAL A 235 2.24 26.66 20.08
C VAL A 235 2.87 26.31 18.75
N TYR A 236 4.14 25.93 18.79
CA TYR A 236 4.81 25.21 17.72
C TYR A 236 5.19 23.83 18.24
N GLU A 237 4.87 22.79 17.48
CA GLU A 237 5.21 21.42 17.79
C GLU A 237 5.83 20.71 16.59
N GLN A 238 6.77 19.81 16.86
CA GLN A 238 7.47 19.01 15.87
C GLN A 238 7.67 17.60 16.41
N TYR A 239 7.32 16.61 15.58
CA TYR A 239 7.58 15.20 15.89
C TYR A 239 8.46 14.57 14.81
N TYR A 240 9.22 13.54 15.17
CA TYR A 240 10.20 12.92 14.29
C TYR A 240 9.87 11.46 14.05
N GLY A 241 9.93 11.06 12.79
CA GLY A 241 9.70 9.68 12.34
C GLY A 241 9.03 9.62 10.99
N LYS A 242 8.90 8.41 10.48
CA LYS A 242 8.07 8.12 9.30
C LYS A 242 6.67 7.71 9.78
N ASP A 243 5.66 8.02 8.99
CA ASP A 243 4.29 7.60 9.25
C ASP A 243 3.81 7.99 10.68
N VAL A 244 4.01 9.26 11.06
CA VAL A 244 3.58 9.82 12.34
C VAL A 244 2.17 10.37 12.21
N ALA A 245 1.28 9.97 13.13
CA ALA A 245 -0.10 10.46 13.25
C ALA A 245 -0.12 11.71 14.15
N LEU A 246 0.09 12.90 13.57
CA LEU A 246 0.03 14.14 14.33
C LEU A 246 -1.42 14.64 14.49
N PHE A 247 -2.26 14.47 13.49
CA PHE A 247 -3.67 14.86 13.49
C PHE A 247 -4.59 13.65 13.69
N ASP A 248 -4.44 12.63 12.83
CA ASP A 248 -5.23 11.41 12.85
C ASP A 248 -4.43 10.22 12.25
N THR A 249 -5.01 9.03 12.29
CA THR A 249 -4.40 7.80 11.76
C THR A 249 -4.60 7.62 10.25
N ASP A 250 -5.49 8.38 9.63
CA ASP A 250 -5.74 8.30 8.18
C ASP A 250 -4.74 9.13 7.38
N HIS A 251 -4.08 10.10 8.03
CA HIS A 251 -3.11 11.02 7.42
C HIS A 251 -1.75 10.92 8.11
N LEU A 252 -1.03 9.83 7.86
CA LEU A 252 0.32 9.61 8.37
C LEU A 252 1.36 10.47 7.63
N GLN A 253 2.20 11.19 8.37
CA GLN A 253 3.15 12.16 7.83
C GLN A 253 4.59 11.85 8.26
N ASN A 254 5.56 12.33 7.47
CA ASN A 254 6.99 12.19 7.78
C ASN A 254 7.51 13.46 8.48
N ASN A 255 7.99 13.31 9.72
CA ASN A 255 8.47 14.42 10.56
C ASN A 255 7.48 15.59 10.61
N PRO A 256 6.20 15.35 10.97
CA PRO A 256 5.20 16.40 10.93
C PRO A 256 5.45 17.50 11.94
N SER A 257 5.02 18.72 11.58
CA SER A 257 4.97 19.88 12.47
C SER A 257 3.64 20.58 12.39
N ALA A 258 3.25 21.28 13.44
CA ALA A 258 2.06 22.11 13.46
C ALA A 258 2.28 23.40 14.27
N VAL A 259 1.50 24.42 13.89
CA VAL A 259 1.36 25.67 14.63
C VAL A 259 -0.08 25.77 15.12
N THR A 260 -0.26 26.02 16.41
CA THR A 260 -1.58 26.28 17.00
C THR A 260 -1.67 27.73 17.45
N VAL A 261 -2.73 28.41 17.04
CA VAL A 261 -3.11 29.72 17.55
C VAL A 261 -4.41 29.58 18.34
N GLY A 262 -4.40 30.00 19.58
CA GLY A 262 -5.56 29.92 20.46
C GLY A 262 -5.97 31.28 21.02
N LEU A 263 -7.27 31.43 21.25
CA LEU A 263 -7.87 32.54 21.99
C LEU A 263 -8.64 31.98 23.16
N SER A 264 -8.55 32.62 24.31
CA SER A 264 -9.27 32.22 25.52
C SER A 264 -10.01 33.38 26.16
N TYR A 265 -11.15 33.05 26.77
CA TYR A 265 -11.93 33.96 27.57
C TYR A 265 -12.27 33.32 28.92
N THR A 266 -11.82 33.95 30.01
CA THR A 266 -11.99 33.49 31.39
C THR A 266 -12.89 34.44 32.12
N PRO A 267 -14.24 34.28 32.09
CA PRO A 267 -15.16 35.18 32.77
C PRO A 267 -14.98 35.21 34.29
N VAL A 268 -14.69 34.07 34.87
CA VAL A 268 -14.43 33.87 36.31
C VAL A 268 -13.29 32.88 36.49
N PRO A 269 -12.57 32.85 37.61
CA PRO A 269 -11.46 31.93 37.86
C PRO A 269 -11.77 30.43 37.60
N LEU A 270 -13.02 30.02 37.90
CA LEU A 270 -13.47 28.64 37.76
C LEU A 270 -13.64 28.21 36.29
N ILE A 271 -14.00 29.12 35.37
CA ILE A 271 -14.44 28.82 34.02
C ILE A 271 -13.56 29.52 32.99
N SER A 272 -13.07 28.80 32.02
CA SER A 272 -12.41 29.35 30.84
C SER A 272 -12.93 28.69 29.56
N LEU A 273 -13.23 29.50 28.56
CA LEU A 273 -13.59 29.09 27.21
C LEU A 273 -12.38 29.34 26.32
N ALA A 274 -12.05 28.42 25.45
CA ALA A 274 -10.98 28.61 24.47
C ALA A 274 -11.36 28.05 23.11
N THR A 275 -10.79 28.65 22.07
CA THR A 275 -10.78 28.09 20.72
C THR A 275 -9.34 28.03 20.24
N ASN A 276 -8.94 26.90 19.67
CA ASN A 276 -7.63 26.66 19.13
C ASN A 276 -7.74 26.27 17.66
N TYR A 277 -7.03 26.98 16.79
CA TYR A 277 -6.85 26.62 15.41
C TYR A 277 -5.43 26.08 15.24
N ARG A 278 -5.32 24.81 14.85
CA ARG A 278 -4.07 24.09 14.64
C ARG A 278 -3.88 23.86 13.15
N LYS A 279 -2.72 24.25 12.60
CA LYS A 279 -2.37 24.07 11.21
C LYS A 279 -1.06 23.32 11.07
N GLY A 280 -1.09 22.22 10.33
CA GLY A 280 0.04 21.35 10.04
C GLY A 280 0.52 21.48 8.60
N GLN A 281 1.34 20.50 8.20
CA GLN A 281 1.80 20.30 6.82
C GLN A 281 0.67 19.73 5.95
N ASP A 282 0.84 19.75 4.62
CA ASP A 282 -0.05 19.16 3.63
C ASP A 282 -1.52 19.61 3.73
N SER A 283 -1.72 20.89 4.15
CA SER A 283 -3.04 21.51 4.34
C SER A 283 -3.90 20.89 5.47
N MET A 284 -3.29 20.09 6.34
CA MET A 284 -3.98 19.58 7.53
C MET A 284 -4.27 20.70 8.50
N ASP A 285 -5.48 20.78 8.99
CA ASP A 285 -5.90 21.74 10.01
C ASP A 285 -7.00 21.14 10.88
N ASP A 286 -7.07 21.66 12.11
CA ASP A 286 -8.06 21.27 13.10
C ASP A 286 -8.47 22.50 13.92
N THR A 287 -9.76 22.57 14.30
CA THR A 287 -10.29 23.61 15.16
C THR A 287 -10.99 22.99 16.36
N GLN A 288 -10.51 23.31 17.54
CA GLN A 288 -11.02 22.79 18.79
C GLN A 288 -11.68 23.89 19.64
N PHE A 289 -12.82 23.56 20.21
CA PHE A 289 -13.50 24.38 21.22
C PHE A 289 -13.36 23.71 22.58
N GLN A 290 -12.90 24.45 23.59
CA GLN A 290 -12.59 23.93 24.90
C GLN A 290 -13.38 24.66 25.97
N LEU A 291 -13.97 23.91 26.91
CA LEU A 291 -14.49 24.39 28.17
C LEU A 291 -13.62 23.85 29.29
N ASN A 292 -12.88 24.73 29.95
CA ASN A 292 -11.99 24.35 31.04
C ASN A 292 -12.64 24.75 32.37
N LEU A 293 -12.81 23.78 33.25
CA LEU A 293 -13.25 23.96 34.63
C LEU A 293 -12.05 23.82 35.54
N ARG A 294 -11.59 24.96 36.12
CA ARG A 294 -10.43 25.02 37.00
C ARG A 294 -10.88 25.22 38.44
N TYR A 295 -10.74 24.21 39.25
CA TYR A 295 -11.03 24.27 40.67
C TYR A 295 -9.73 24.42 41.48
N GLN A 296 -9.70 25.41 42.40
CA GLN A 296 -8.61 25.60 43.35
C GLN A 296 -9.11 25.26 44.77
N PRO A 297 -8.72 24.08 45.30
CA PRO A 297 -9.03 23.71 46.66
C PRO A 297 -8.48 24.75 47.67
N GLY A 298 -9.21 24.99 48.72
CA GLY A 298 -8.85 26.03 49.73
C GLY A 298 -9.33 27.45 49.40
N GLN A 299 -9.76 27.73 48.20
CA GLN A 299 -10.45 28.98 47.84
C GLN A 299 -11.97 28.83 47.92
N SER A 300 -12.66 29.82 48.47
CA SER A 300 -14.11 29.77 48.54
C SER A 300 -14.77 29.84 47.15
N TRP A 301 -15.95 29.23 46.99
CA TRP A 301 -16.73 29.34 45.77
C TRP A 301 -16.99 30.78 45.32
N ARG A 302 -17.16 31.71 46.30
CA ARG A 302 -17.33 33.10 46.03
C ARG A 302 -16.11 33.73 45.36
N GLU A 303 -14.92 33.39 45.80
CA GLU A 303 -13.65 33.86 45.20
C GLU A 303 -13.44 33.27 43.81
N GLN A 304 -13.78 32.00 43.61
CA GLN A 304 -13.62 31.30 42.30
C GLN A 304 -14.66 31.74 41.27
N LEU A 305 -15.76 32.31 41.70
CA LEU A 305 -16.82 32.85 40.82
C LEU A 305 -16.77 34.37 40.69
N ASP A 306 -15.83 35.07 41.32
CA ASP A 306 -15.67 36.52 41.24
C ASP A 306 -14.80 36.92 40.05
N PRO A 307 -15.37 37.67 39.05
CA PRO A 307 -14.64 38.12 37.86
C PRO A 307 -13.38 38.97 38.19
N ASP A 308 -13.38 39.72 39.27
CA ASP A 308 -12.26 40.56 39.65
C ASP A 308 -11.01 39.76 40.04
N ASN A 309 -11.19 38.52 40.48
CA ASN A 309 -10.11 37.61 40.84
C ASN A 309 -9.41 37.01 39.63
N VAL A 310 -9.94 37.13 38.41
CA VAL A 310 -9.26 36.70 37.20
C VAL A 310 -7.91 37.41 37.02
N ARG A 311 -7.83 38.70 37.42
CA ARG A 311 -6.57 39.44 37.38
C ARG A 311 -5.48 38.78 38.24
N LEU A 312 -5.86 38.27 39.40
CA LEU A 312 -4.91 37.58 40.31
C LEU A 312 -4.33 36.34 39.70
N LEU A 313 -5.10 35.57 38.94
CA LEU A 313 -4.63 34.38 38.23
C LEU A 313 -3.52 34.68 37.21
N ARG A 314 -3.45 35.92 36.70
CA ARG A 314 -2.46 36.33 35.69
C ARG A 314 -1.16 36.85 36.30
N THR A 315 -1.10 36.93 37.62
CA THR A 315 0.12 37.27 38.36
C THR A 315 0.95 36.03 38.69
N LEU A 316 2.25 36.19 38.94
CA LEU A 316 3.12 35.11 39.38
C LEU A 316 2.64 34.45 40.68
N ALA A 317 2.07 35.24 41.60
CA ALA A 317 1.52 34.72 42.84
C ALA A 317 0.27 33.87 42.59
N GLY A 318 -0.65 34.29 41.72
CA GLY A 318 -1.88 33.58 41.43
C GLY A 318 -1.69 32.37 40.51
N SER A 319 -0.63 32.35 39.68
CA SER A 319 -0.29 31.25 38.79
C SER A 319 0.66 30.24 39.43
N ARG A 320 1.04 30.38 40.68
CA ARG A 320 2.04 29.59 41.39
C ARG A 320 1.80 28.09 41.33
N TYR A 321 0.53 27.66 41.38
CA TYR A 321 0.09 26.28 41.32
C TYR A 321 -0.60 25.92 39.99
N ASP A 322 -0.37 26.70 38.92
CA ASP A 322 -0.92 26.36 37.63
C ASP A 322 -0.31 25.05 37.11
N LEU A 323 -1.10 24.29 36.37
CA LEU A 323 -0.64 23.07 35.75
C LEU A 323 0.48 23.36 34.75
N VAL A 324 1.35 22.37 34.55
CA VAL A 324 2.39 22.41 33.53
C VAL A 324 1.73 22.33 32.14
N GLU A 325 2.04 23.32 31.30
CA GLU A 325 1.52 23.40 29.92
C GLU A 325 2.44 22.62 28.97
N ARG A 326 1.95 21.47 28.50
CA ARG A 326 2.67 20.55 27.61
C ARG A 326 1.69 19.78 26.71
N ASN A 327 2.19 19.05 25.70
CA ASN A 327 1.38 18.05 25.04
C ASN A 327 1.33 16.78 25.93
N ASN A 328 0.17 16.49 26.46
CA ASN A 328 -0.07 15.34 27.32
C ASN A 328 -0.47 14.07 26.53
N GLU A 329 -0.82 14.20 25.26
CA GLU A 329 -1.14 13.08 24.38
C GLU A 329 0.14 12.48 23.79
N ILE A 330 0.22 11.18 23.73
CA ILE A 330 1.34 10.46 23.12
C ILE A 330 1.12 10.41 21.61
N ILE A 331 1.86 11.22 20.87
CA ILE A 331 1.85 11.18 19.40
C ILE A 331 2.55 9.90 18.96
N LEU A 332 1.92 9.13 18.06
CA LEU A 332 2.36 7.81 17.65
C LEU A 332 2.97 7.82 16.26
N GLN A 333 3.95 6.95 16.10
CA GLN A 333 4.55 6.59 14.83
C GLN A 333 4.12 5.17 14.47
N TYR A 334 3.75 4.95 13.22
CA TYR A 334 3.29 3.66 12.71
C TYR A 334 4.30 3.06 11.75
N LYS A 335 4.26 1.74 11.61
CA LYS A 335 5.04 1.00 10.63
C LYS A 335 4.24 -0.20 10.17
N LYS A 336 3.98 -0.29 8.86
CA LYS A 336 3.28 -1.44 8.28
C LYS A 336 4.02 -2.74 8.57
N LYS A 337 3.31 -3.79 8.96
CA LYS A 337 3.88 -5.12 9.16
C LYS A 337 4.34 -5.68 7.83
N HIS A 338 5.57 -6.15 7.78
CA HIS A 338 6.05 -6.92 6.65
C HIS A 338 5.44 -8.32 6.72
N VAL A 339 4.67 -8.69 5.71
CA VAL A 339 4.15 -10.06 5.57
C VAL A 339 5.09 -10.81 4.65
N GLU A 340 5.87 -11.73 5.23
CA GLU A 340 6.72 -12.63 4.42
C GLU A 340 5.85 -13.50 3.49
N GLY A 341 6.31 -13.67 2.26
CA GLY A 341 5.63 -14.46 1.25
C GLY A 341 4.74 -13.63 0.32
N VAL A 342 3.95 -14.34 -0.49
CA VAL A 342 3.13 -13.71 -1.52
C VAL A 342 1.93 -12.99 -0.91
N ASN A 343 1.91 -11.67 -1.05
CA ASN A 343 0.78 -10.84 -0.64
C ASN A 343 -0.11 -10.42 -1.82
N LYS A 344 0.46 -10.30 -3.03
CA LYS A 344 -0.24 -9.88 -4.24
C LYS A 344 0.24 -10.67 -5.44
N LEU A 345 -0.69 -11.01 -6.34
CA LEU A 345 -0.43 -11.58 -7.65
C LEU A 345 -0.97 -10.63 -8.71
N ALA A 346 -0.11 -10.24 -9.66
CA ALA A 346 -0.49 -9.53 -10.88
C ALA A 346 -0.28 -10.44 -12.07
N ILE A 347 -1.35 -10.73 -12.86
CA ILE A 347 -1.33 -11.65 -13.99
C ILE A 347 -1.59 -10.88 -15.28
N GLN A 348 -0.90 -11.27 -16.38
CA GLN A 348 -1.08 -10.67 -17.70
C GLN A 348 -0.75 -11.66 -18.81
N ALA A 349 -1.37 -11.48 -19.97
CA ALA A 349 -0.99 -12.17 -21.19
C ALA A 349 0.23 -11.50 -21.81
N ILE A 350 1.26 -12.28 -22.14
CA ILE A 350 2.47 -11.83 -22.84
C ILE A 350 2.28 -12.03 -24.36
N THR A 351 1.79 -13.22 -24.75
CA THR A 351 1.33 -13.50 -26.12
C THR A 351 -0.10 -14.00 -26.06
N ASP A 352 -0.92 -13.55 -27.01
CA ASP A 352 -2.35 -13.86 -27.09
C ASP A 352 -2.76 -14.02 -28.56
N ASN A 353 -3.95 -14.55 -28.81
CA ASN A 353 -4.49 -14.79 -30.15
C ASN A 353 -3.69 -15.82 -30.96
N ALA A 354 -3.13 -16.86 -30.31
CA ALA A 354 -2.52 -17.97 -31.03
C ALA A 354 -3.61 -18.73 -31.83
N PRO A 355 -3.30 -19.19 -33.06
CA PRO A 355 -4.21 -20.06 -33.81
C PRO A 355 -4.51 -21.35 -33.03
N ALA A 356 -5.75 -21.80 -33.11
CA ALA A 356 -6.24 -23.03 -32.49
C ALA A 356 -5.78 -24.29 -33.27
N ASP A 357 -4.46 -24.42 -33.48
CA ASP A 357 -3.82 -25.51 -34.24
C ASP A 357 -3.23 -26.60 -33.34
N GLY A 358 -3.32 -26.43 -32.00
CA GLY A 358 -2.72 -27.33 -31.01
C GLY A 358 -1.21 -27.18 -30.84
N LEU A 359 -0.55 -26.31 -31.62
CA LEU A 359 0.91 -26.14 -31.64
C LEU A 359 1.32 -24.71 -31.24
N ALA A 360 0.60 -23.73 -31.75
CA ALA A 360 0.81 -22.31 -31.44
C ALA A 360 0.50 -22.03 -29.98
N GLN A 361 1.33 -21.19 -29.33
CA GLN A 361 1.28 -20.97 -27.90
C GLN A 361 0.88 -19.54 -27.55
N ASN A 362 -0.09 -19.40 -26.65
CA ASN A 362 -0.26 -18.22 -25.84
C ASN A 362 0.63 -18.34 -24.60
N THR A 363 1.08 -17.20 -24.08
CA THR A 363 1.93 -17.15 -22.88
C THR A 363 1.30 -16.21 -21.86
N VAL A 364 1.12 -16.69 -20.65
CA VAL A 364 0.63 -15.91 -19.51
C VAL A 364 1.71 -15.83 -18.46
N GLN A 365 1.88 -14.64 -17.88
CA GLN A 365 2.84 -14.32 -16.85
C GLN A 365 2.14 -13.86 -15.58
N VAL A 366 2.64 -14.26 -14.42
CA VAL A 366 2.25 -13.73 -13.12
C VAL A 366 3.47 -13.13 -12.43
N VAL A 367 3.25 -12.01 -11.71
CA VAL A 367 4.24 -11.39 -10.82
C VAL A 367 3.73 -11.50 -9.40
N ALA A 368 4.52 -12.09 -8.52
CA ALA A 368 4.23 -12.24 -7.10
C ALA A 368 5.04 -11.21 -6.29
N THR A 369 4.35 -10.43 -5.47
CA THR A 369 4.98 -9.45 -4.58
C THR A 369 4.52 -9.65 -3.13
N ASP A 370 5.35 -9.19 -2.18
CA ASP A 370 5.05 -9.16 -0.75
C ASP A 370 4.22 -7.92 -0.36
N SER A 371 4.10 -7.66 0.95
CA SER A 371 3.35 -6.52 1.49
C SER A 371 3.97 -5.15 1.16
N ASP A 372 5.26 -5.11 0.83
CA ASP A 372 6.01 -3.90 0.50
C ASP A 372 6.20 -3.73 -1.03
N ASP A 373 5.41 -4.50 -1.83
CA ASP A 373 5.51 -4.61 -3.29
C ASP A 373 6.90 -5.10 -3.78
N ALA A 374 7.71 -5.71 -2.91
CA ALA A 374 8.96 -6.33 -3.31
C ALA A 374 8.72 -7.72 -3.95
N PRO A 375 9.48 -8.10 -4.99
CA PRO A 375 9.32 -9.39 -5.65
C PRO A 375 9.61 -10.56 -4.71
N VAL A 376 8.75 -11.59 -4.74
CA VAL A 376 8.92 -12.82 -3.94
C VAL A 376 9.51 -13.93 -4.82
N PRO A 377 10.79 -14.26 -4.68
CA PRO A 377 11.43 -15.35 -5.43
C PRO A 377 11.06 -16.71 -4.85
N ASN A 378 11.15 -17.76 -5.70
CA ASN A 378 10.89 -19.16 -5.35
C ASN A 378 9.48 -19.41 -4.75
N ALA A 379 8.53 -18.50 -4.99
CA ALA A 379 7.15 -18.71 -4.58
C ALA A 379 6.50 -19.79 -5.46
N PRO A 380 5.86 -20.82 -4.88
CA PRO A 380 5.16 -21.84 -5.66
C PRO A 380 3.90 -21.21 -6.30
N VAL A 381 3.71 -21.44 -7.60
CA VAL A 381 2.54 -21.01 -8.36
C VAL A 381 1.86 -22.22 -8.96
N ALA A 382 0.60 -22.44 -8.61
CA ALA A 382 -0.27 -23.42 -9.23
C ALA A 382 -1.06 -22.76 -10.37
N TRP A 383 -1.16 -23.43 -11.52
CA TRP A 383 -1.86 -22.96 -12.70
C TRP A 383 -3.09 -23.82 -12.97
N SER A 384 -4.17 -23.18 -13.35
CA SER A 384 -5.36 -23.85 -13.87
C SER A 384 -5.94 -23.06 -15.04
N VAL A 385 -6.65 -23.73 -15.92
CA VAL A 385 -7.29 -23.14 -17.10
C VAL A 385 -8.69 -23.72 -17.27
N THR A 386 -9.61 -22.89 -17.76
CA THR A 386 -10.96 -23.32 -18.19
C THR A 386 -10.94 -23.76 -19.66
N GLY A 387 -12.02 -24.41 -20.13
CA GLY A 387 -12.16 -24.82 -21.52
C GLY A 387 -11.28 -26.01 -21.91
N SER A 388 -10.89 -26.08 -23.19
CA SER A 388 -10.16 -27.20 -23.79
C SER A 388 -8.65 -26.95 -23.92
N ALA A 389 -8.14 -25.77 -23.52
CA ALA A 389 -6.73 -25.46 -23.63
C ALA A 389 -5.87 -26.33 -22.72
N THR A 390 -4.66 -26.64 -23.17
CA THR A 390 -3.67 -27.44 -22.45
C THR A 390 -2.56 -26.53 -21.94
N LEU A 391 -2.25 -26.62 -20.64
CA LEU A 391 -1.13 -25.93 -20.00
C LEU A 391 0.18 -26.68 -20.20
N SER A 392 1.28 -25.97 -20.42
CA SER A 392 2.63 -26.54 -20.48
C SER A 392 3.10 -27.07 -19.11
N ALA A 393 2.55 -26.53 -18.01
CA ALA A 393 2.80 -26.97 -16.63
C ALA A 393 1.62 -26.58 -15.73
N PHE A 394 1.31 -27.41 -14.72
CA PHE A 394 0.31 -27.10 -13.68
C PHE A 394 0.91 -26.44 -12.46
N ALA A 395 2.23 -26.40 -12.34
CA ALA A 395 2.94 -25.73 -11.26
C ALA A 395 4.28 -25.20 -11.76
N SER A 396 4.69 -24.07 -11.21
CA SER A 396 5.99 -23.45 -11.43
C SER A 396 6.44 -22.72 -10.17
N VAL A 397 7.63 -22.13 -10.17
CA VAL A 397 8.11 -21.24 -9.11
C VAL A 397 8.52 -19.91 -9.71
N THR A 398 8.39 -18.84 -8.93
CA THR A 398 8.82 -17.51 -9.36
C THR A 398 10.36 -17.41 -9.37
N ASN A 399 10.88 -16.64 -10.31
CA ASN A 399 12.31 -16.30 -10.39
C ASN A 399 12.71 -15.22 -9.38
N SER A 400 13.96 -14.72 -9.45
CA SER A 400 14.46 -13.63 -8.57
C SER A 400 13.71 -12.31 -8.68
N GLN A 401 12.92 -12.12 -9.75
CA GLN A 401 12.08 -10.96 -9.98
C GLN A 401 10.61 -11.20 -9.59
N GLY A 402 10.31 -12.31 -8.91
CA GLY A 402 8.95 -12.68 -8.54
C GLY A 402 8.08 -13.16 -9.71
N VAL A 403 8.67 -13.51 -10.87
CA VAL A 403 7.95 -13.81 -12.11
C VAL A 403 7.86 -15.30 -12.33
N ALA A 404 6.65 -15.79 -12.69
CA ALA A 404 6.42 -17.13 -13.23
C ALA A 404 5.59 -17.04 -14.51
N THR A 405 5.83 -17.98 -15.46
CA THR A 405 5.15 -18.03 -16.75
C THR A 405 4.60 -19.42 -17.04
N VAL A 406 3.54 -19.47 -17.84
CA VAL A 406 2.97 -20.70 -18.36
C VAL A 406 2.57 -20.50 -19.83
N ASN A 407 2.78 -21.53 -20.66
CA ASN A 407 2.32 -21.54 -22.05
C ASN A 407 1.05 -22.38 -22.17
N LEU A 408 0.20 -21.99 -23.11
CA LEU A 408 -1.05 -22.67 -23.42
C LEU A 408 -1.12 -22.98 -24.92
N THR A 409 -1.66 -24.15 -25.26
CA THR A 409 -2.06 -24.54 -26.62
C THR A 409 -3.53 -24.93 -26.63
N ASN A 410 -4.19 -24.78 -27.80
CA ASN A 410 -5.58 -25.20 -27.96
C ASN A 410 -5.85 -25.68 -29.37
N VAL A 411 -6.82 -26.60 -29.53
CA VAL A 411 -7.33 -27.06 -30.82
C VAL A 411 -8.71 -26.48 -31.15
N ALA A 412 -9.30 -25.74 -30.21
CA ALA A 412 -10.59 -25.07 -30.38
C ALA A 412 -10.42 -23.56 -30.33
N GLU A 413 -11.15 -22.85 -31.21
CA GLU A 413 -11.34 -21.41 -31.14
C GLU A 413 -12.19 -21.08 -29.91
N GLU A 414 -11.58 -20.53 -28.89
CA GLU A 414 -12.28 -20.12 -27.68
C GLU A 414 -11.48 -19.12 -26.84
N THR A 415 -12.17 -18.48 -25.91
CA THR A 415 -11.54 -17.71 -24.83
C THR A 415 -11.50 -18.52 -23.56
N VAL A 416 -10.30 -18.74 -23.02
CA VAL A 416 -10.09 -19.48 -21.78
C VAL A 416 -9.68 -18.54 -20.66
N GLN A 417 -9.99 -18.91 -19.40
CA GLN A 417 -9.52 -18.20 -18.22
C GLN A 417 -8.35 -18.97 -17.60
N VAL A 418 -7.20 -18.31 -17.49
CA VAL A 418 -6.01 -18.84 -16.83
C VAL A 418 -5.94 -18.26 -15.43
N THR A 419 -5.87 -19.13 -14.42
CA THR A 419 -5.75 -18.72 -13.02
C THR A 419 -4.40 -19.17 -12.47
N ALA A 420 -3.68 -18.20 -11.87
CA ALA A 420 -2.49 -18.43 -11.08
C ALA A 420 -2.85 -18.35 -9.59
N THR A 421 -2.38 -19.30 -8.78
CA THR A 421 -2.62 -19.34 -7.32
C THR A 421 -1.29 -19.56 -6.60
N SER A 422 -1.05 -18.76 -5.54
CA SER A 422 0.10 -18.92 -4.65
C SER A 422 -0.33 -18.69 -3.21
N GLY A 423 -0.28 -19.74 -2.38
CA GLY A 423 -0.87 -19.70 -1.04
C GLY A 423 -2.36 -19.38 -1.09
N ALA A 424 -2.78 -18.35 -0.35
CA ALA A 424 -4.18 -17.89 -0.34
C ALA A 424 -4.50 -16.85 -1.43
N LYS A 425 -3.53 -16.47 -2.26
CA LYS A 425 -3.72 -15.44 -3.29
C LYS A 425 -3.95 -16.07 -4.65
N SER A 426 -4.85 -15.47 -5.44
CA SER A 426 -5.15 -15.90 -6.81
C SER A 426 -5.36 -14.70 -7.73
N ALA A 427 -5.04 -14.88 -9.01
CA ALA A 427 -5.29 -13.91 -10.06
C ALA A 427 -5.65 -14.64 -11.36
N THR A 428 -6.53 -14.04 -12.17
CA THR A 428 -7.07 -14.66 -13.39
C THR A 428 -6.87 -13.72 -14.59
N GLN A 429 -6.53 -14.31 -15.75
CA GLN A 429 -6.32 -13.64 -17.04
C GLN A 429 -7.05 -14.41 -18.14
N ALA A 430 -7.78 -13.69 -18.99
CA ALA A 430 -8.33 -14.24 -20.23
C ALA A 430 -7.21 -14.47 -21.27
N SER A 431 -7.29 -15.57 -22.02
CA SER A 431 -6.44 -15.87 -23.17
C SER A 431 -7.28 -16.37 -24.33
N HIS A 432 -7.04 -15.83 -25.52
CA HIS A 432 -7.86 -16.05 -26.71
C HIS A 432 -7.15 -16.95 -27.71
N PHE A 433 -7.85 -17.93 -28.22
CA PHE A 433 -7.42 -18.74 -29.37
C PHE A 433 -8.29 -18.39 -30.56
N VAL A 434 -7.62 -18.06 -31.68
CA VAL A 434 -8.30 -17.63 -32.92
C VAL A 434 -8.41 -18.77 -33.92
N PRO A 435 -9.33 -18.69 -34.92
CA PRO A 435 -9.41 -19.69 -35.98
C PRO A 435 -8.10 -19.85 -36.73
N VAL A 436 -7.82 -21.07 -37.17
CA VAL A 436 -6.71 -21.34 -38.06
C VAL A 436 -7.10 -20.89 -39.48
N THR A 437 -6.44 -19.85 -39.99
CA THR A 437 -6.72 -19.30 -41.30
C THR A 437 -5.70 -19.78 -42.35
N VAL A 438 -6.21 -20.27 -43.48
CA VAL A 438 -5.39 -20.60 -44.66
C VAL A 438 -4.89 -19.31 -45.29
N SER A 439 -3.56 -19.15 -45.35
CA SER A 439 -2.94 -17.94 -45.91
C SER A 439 -2.14 -18.22 -47.17
N HIS A 440 -1.63 -19.43 -47.36
CA HIS A 440 -0.90 -19.83 -48.55
C HIS A 440 -1.35 -21.22 -48.98
N LEU A 441 -1.49 -21.38 -50.30
CA LEU A 441 -1.80 -22.62 -50.96
C LEU A 441 -0.83 -22.78 -52.15
N THR A 442 -0.09 -23.87 -52.20
CA THR A 442 0.77 -24.22 -53.32
C THR A 442 0.36 -25.57 -53.87
N LEU A 443 0.52 -25.77 -55.20
CA LEU A 443 0.29 -27.02 -55.86
C LEU A 443 1.55 -27.41 -56.67
N THR A 444 2.13 -28.58 -56.36
CA THR A 444 3.35 -29.05 -57.00
C THR A 444 3.14 -30.42 -57.63
N PRO A 445 3.69 -30.70 -58.83
CA PRO A 445 3.62 -32.01 -59.44
C PRO A 445 4.49 -32.99 -58.61
N ASP A 446 3.95 -34.18 -58.35
CA ASP A 446 4.67 -35.30 -57.75
C ASP A 446 5.08 -36.33 -58.82
N LYS A 447 4.17 -36.62 -59.76
CA LYS A 447 4.43 -37.45 -60.93
C LYS A 447 3.74 -36.86 -62.14
N ASP A 448 4.46 -36.75 -63.24
CA ASP A 448 3.96 -36.24 -64.55
C ASP A 448 4.41 -37.15 -65.70
N GLY A 449 3.83 -37.00 -66.88
CA GLY A 449 4.16 -37.71 -68.09
C GLY A 449 3.71 -39.19 -68.10
N SER A 450 2.67 -39.54 -67.34
CA SER A 450 2.10 -40.90 -67.41
C SER A 450 1.42 -41.19 -68.74
N VAL A 451 1.42 -42.43 -69.13
CA VAL A 451 0.76 -42.89 -70.37
C VAL A 451 -0.76 -42.70 -70.29
N ALA A 452 -1.36 -42.16 -71.34
CA ALA A 452 -2.80 -41.93 -71.49
C ALA A 452 -3.58 -43.23 -71.78
N ASN A 453 -3.56 -44.16 -70.83
CA ASN A 453 -4.24 -45.46 -70.95
C ASN A 453 -5.38 -45.65 -69.95
N GLY A 454 -5.76 -44.59 -69.19
CA GLY A 454 -6.82 -44.61 -68.17
C GLY A 454 -6.45 -45.33 -66.86
N ALA A 455 -5.25 -45.92 -66.77
CA ALA A 455 -4.79 -46.68 -65.61
C ALA A 455 -3.59 -46.04 -64.90
N MET A 456 -2.60 -45.56 -65.69
CA MET A 456 -1.42 -44.90 -65.18
C MET A 456 -1.75 -43.46 -64.74
N ALA A 457 -1.46 -43.15 -63.50
CA ALA A 457 -1.82 -41.87 -62.90
C ALA A 457 -0.65 -40.89 -62.87
N ASN A 458 -0.94 -39.61 -63.17
CA ASN A 458 -0.16 -38.49 -62.71
C ASN A 458 -0.60 -38.14 -61.29
N SER A 459 0.23 -37.44 -60.54
CA SER A 459 -0.10 -37.01 -59.16
C SER A 459 0.47 -35.62 -58.87
N ALA A 460 -0.21 -34.91 -57.97
CA ALA A 460 0.23 -33.64 -57.46
C ALA A 460 -0.08 -33.52 -55.95
N VAL A 461 0.68 -32.67 -55.27
CA VAL A 461 0.55 -32.40 -53.82
C VAL A 461 0.23 -30.92 -53.65
N ALA A 462 -0.87 -30.68 -52.97
CA ALA A 462 -1.22 -29.35 -52.44
C ALA A 462 -0.63 -29.17 -51.06
N THR A 463 -0.02 -28.03 -50.77
CA THR A 463 0.45 -27.67 -49.44
C THR A 463 -0.24 -26.42 -48.97
N VAL A 464 -0.84 -26.51 -47.77
CA VAL A 464 -1.62 -25.45 -47.13
C VAL A 464 -0.90 -24.97 -45.87
N THR A 465 -0.66 -23.67 -45.78
CA THR A 465 0.02 -23.06 -44.62
C THR A 465 -0.68 -21.79 -44.14
N ASP A 466 -0.39 -21.43 -42.87
CA ASP A 466 -0.81 -20.17 -42.26
C ASP A 466 0.06 -18.98 -42.75
N VAL A 467 -0.20 -17.78 -42.21
CA VAL A 467 0.56 -16.56 -42.51
C VAL A 467 2.04 -16.64 -42.15
N ASN A 468 2.40 -17.53 -41.21
CA ASN A 468 3.78 -17.77 -40.77
C ASN A 468 4.44 -18.97 -41.49
N ASN A 469 3.83 -19.45 -42.60
CA ASN A 469 4.26 -20.65 -43.36
C ASN A 469 4.26 -21.97 -42.52
N ARG A 470 3.47 -22.02 -41.44
CA ARG A 470 3.30 -23.27 -40.68
C ARG A 470 2.23 -24.11 -41.36
N PRO A 471 2.46 -25.46 -41.42
CA PRO A 471 1.49 -26.36 -42.03
C PRO A 471 0.17 -26.40 -41.26
N ILE A 472 -0.95 -26.39 -42.00
CA ILE A 472 -2.29 -26.52 -41.43
C ILE A 472 -2.78 -27.96 -41.67
N ALA A 473 -2.91 -28.75 -40.62
CA ALA A 473 -3.53 -30.07 -40.67
C ALA A 473 -5.05 -29.97 -40.75
N ASN A 474 -5.67 -30.96 -41.37
CA ASN A 474 -7.14 -31.07 -41.52
C ASN A 474 -7.79 -29.89 -42.27
N ALA A 475 -7.04 -29.07 -43.00
CA ALA A 475 -7.60 -28.05 -43.90
C ALA A 475 -8.38 -28.73 -45.01
N LYS A 476 -9.62 -28.33 -45.23
CA LYS A 476 -10.48 -28.83 -46.31
C LYS A 476 -9.94 -28.40 -47.64
N VAL A 477 -9.78 -29.33 -48.60
CA VAL A 477 -9.37 -29.09 -49.97
C VAL A 477 -10.37 -29.70 -50.95
N SER A 478 -10.56 -29.05 -52.06
CA SER A 478 -11.37 -29.56 -53.16
C SER A 478 -10.62 -29.50 -54.50
N TRP A 479 -10.76 -30.54 -55.29
CA TRP A 479 -10.03 -30.72 -56.52
C TRP A 479 -10.95 -30.63 -57.73
N THR A 480 -10.48 -29.98 -58.75
CA THR A 480 -11.14 -29.96 -60.07
C THR A 480 -10.09 -30.23 -61.14
N LEU A 481 -10.51 -30.89 -62.22
CA LEU A 481 -9.61 -31.32 -63.28
C LEU A 481 -10.27 -31.01 -64.63
N SER A 482 -9.48 -30.49 -65.58
CA SER A 482 -9.99 -30.26 -66.94
C SER A 482 -10.20 -31.59 -67.69
N SER A 483 -11.29 -31.62 -68.47
CA SER A 483 -11.53 -32.78 -69.39
C SER A 483 -10.38 -32.90 -70.40
N PRO A 484 -9.98 -34.12 -70.78
CA PRO A 484 -10.68 -35.39 -70.59
C PRO A 484 -10.19 -36.19 -69.38
N ALA A 485 -9.29 -35.68 -68.55
CA ALA A 485 -8.77 -36.39 -67.37
C ALA A 485 -9.80 -36.51 -66.25
N ARG A 486 -9.66 -37.50 -65.36
CA ARG A 486 -10.50 -37.76 -64.20
C ARG A 486 -9.66 -38.08 -62.95
N LEU A 487 -10.15 -37.65 -61.78
CA LEU A 487 -9.57 -37.99 -60.51
C LEU A 487 -9.70 -39.50 -60.24
N LYS A 488 -8.62 -40.14 -59.81
CA LYS A 488 -8.55 -41.55 -59.46
C LYS A 488 -8.59 -41.76 -57.91
N ALA A 489 -7.74 -41.00 -57.19
CA ALA A 489 -7.69 -40.97 -55.77
C ALA A 489 -7.29 -39.57 -55.34
N PHE A 490 -7.87 -39.05 -54.22
CA PHE A 490 -7.54 -37.72 -53.71
C PHE A 490 -7.91 -37.56 -52.27
N ASP A 491 -7.12 -36.75 -51.58
CA ASP A 491 -7.40 -36.33 -50.22
C ASP A 491 -8.38 -35.15 -50.20
N THR A 492 -9.29 -35.14 -49.26
CA THR A 492 -10.24 -34.03 -49.03
C THR A 492 -9.82 -33.09 -47.90
N THR A 493 -8.79 -33.48 -47.15
CA THR A 493 -8.18 -32.73 -46.06
C THR A 493 -6.67 -32.91 -46.06
N THR A 494 -5.96 -31.92 -45.54
CA THR A 494 -4.49 -32.01 -45.38
C THR A 494 -4.10 -32.86 -44.17
N ASN A 495 -2.92 -33.51 -44.25
CA ASN A 495 -2.28 -34.23 -43.15
C ASN A 495 -1.54 -33.30 -42.18
N GLU A 496 -0.83 -33.86 -41.21
CA GLU A 496 -0.04 -33.10 -40.22
C GLU A 496 1.04 -32.20 -40.82
N LYS A 497 1.48 -32.48 -42.07
CA LYS A 497 2.43 -31.66 -42.84
C LYS A 497 1.72 -30.58 -43.70
N GLY A 498 0.41 -30.40 -43.53
CA GLY A 498 -0.37 -29.49 -44.36
C GLY A 498 -0.54 -29.95 -45.80
N GLN A 499 -0.35 -31.21 -46.11
CA GLN A 499 -0.31 -31.75 -47.48
C GLN A 499 -1.54 -32.59 -47.80
N ALA A 500 -2.08 -32.40 -49.02
CA ALA A 500 -3.13 -33.23 -49.62
C ALA A 500 -2.67 -33.67 -51.01
N ARG A 501 -2.92 -34.93 -51.40
CA ARG A 501 -2.49 -35.51 -52.64
C ARG A 501 -3.68 -35.83 -53.55
N ALA A 502 -3.49 -35.63 -54.85
CA ALA A 502 -4.43 -36.09 -55.85
C ALA A 502 -3.71 -36.93 -56.93
N GLU A 503 -4.32 -38.05 -57.28
CA GLU A 503 -3.95 -38.89 -58.42
C GLU A 503 -5.04 -38.80 -59.48
N PHE A 504 -4.63 -38.69 -60.71
CA PHE A 504 -5.57 -38.52 -61.82
C PHE A 504 -5.06 -39.25 -63.06
N VAL A 505 -5.96 -39.68 -63.93
CA VAL A 505 -5.72 -40.47 -65.13
C VAL A 505 -6.40 -39.84 -66.34
N SER A 506 -5.88 -40.16 -67.53
CA SER A 506 -6.49 -39.76 -68.81
C SER A 506 -6.40 -40.90 -69.81
N ASP A 507 -7.43 -40.99 -70.67
CA ASP A 507 -7.39 -41.87 -71.82
C ASP A 507 -6.91 -41.08 -73.07
N LYS A 508 -6.71 -39.77 -72.96
CA LYS A 508 -6.21 -38.91 -74.03
C LYS A 508 -4.89 -38.29 -73.65
N ALA A 509 -3.93 -38.39 -74.59
CA ALA A 509 -2.66 -37.70 -74.48
C ALA A 509 -2.88 -36.18 -74.65
N GLY A 510 -2.04 -35.41 -73.98
CA GLY A 510 -2.15 -33.97 -74.00
C GLY A 510 -2.05 -33.34 -72.61
N GLN A 511 -2.18 -32.05 -72.55
CA GLN A 511 -2.06 -31.26 -71.33
C GLN A 511 -3.43 -31.14 -70.64
N VAL A 512 -3.46 -31.32 -69.33
CA VAL A 512 -4.64 -31.13 -68.50
C VAL A 512 -4.30 -30.17 -67.36
N THR A 513 -5.28 -29.45 -66.85
CA THR A 513 -5.11 -28.52 -65.74
C THR A 513 -5.77 -29.10 -64.48
N LEU A 514 -4.97 -29.35 -63.46
CA LEU A 514 -5.45 -29.68 -62.13
C LEU A 514 -5.55 -28.39 -61.33
N LYS A 515 -6.67 -28.18 -60.65
CA LYS A 515 -6.92 -27.07 -59.77
C LYS A 515 -7.31 -27.59 -58.40
N VAL A 516 -6.75 -26.98 -57.34
CA VAL A 516 -7.10 -27.22 -55.97
C VAL A 516 -7.59 -25.91 -55.32
N ASN A 517 -8.59 -26.03 -54.42
CA ASN A 517 -9.06 -24.89 -53.62
C ASN A 517 -8.93 -25.27 -52.14
N ALA A 518 -8.54 -24.31 -51.30
CA ALA A 518 -8.54 -24.39 -49.85
C ALA A 518 -9.04 -23.06 -49.29
N GLY A 519 -10.24 -23.08 -48.67
CA GLY A 519 -10.96 -21.83 -48.33
C GLY A 519 -11.19 -20.98 -49.58
N GLU A 520 -10.76 -19.72 -49.54
CA GLU A 520 -10.89 -18.79 -50.69
C GLU A 520 -9.69 -18.85 -51.64
N LEU A 521 -8.64 -19.58 -51.32
CA LEU A 521 -7.45 -19.69 -52.14
C LEU A 521 -7.58 -20.80 -53.18
N SER A 522 -6.99 -20.59 -54.36
CA SER A 522 -6.88 -21.58 -55.41
C SER A 522 -5.48 -21.62 -55.99
N ALA A 523 -5.05 -22.83 -56.42
CA ALA A 523 -3.80 -23.04 -57.12
C ALA A 523 -4.05 -23.98 -58.28
N GLU A 524 -3.36 -23.77 -59.43
CA GLU A 524 -3.50 -24.53 -60.63
C GLU A 524 -2.13 -25.05 -61.09
N GLN A 525 -2.12 -26.26 -61.64
CA GLN A 525 -0.94 -26.95 -62.18
C GLN A 525 -1.30 -27.63 -63.49
N GLN A 526 -0.48 -27.43 -64.51
CA GLN A 526 -0.58 -28.20 -65.77
C GLN A 526 0.17 -29.52 -65.62
N SER A 527 -0.39 -30.58 -66.15
CA SER A 527 0.18 -31.92 -66.18
C SER A 527 -0.06 -32.56 -67.57
N THR A 528 0.89 -33.30 -68.03
CA THR A 528 0.91 -33.86 -69.38
C THR A 528 0.74 -35.37 -69.34
N PHE A 529 -0.12 -35.89 -70.18
CA PHE A 529 -0.21 -37.33 -70.49
C PHE A 529 0.40 -37.59 -71.85
N VAL A 530 1.17 -38.67 -72.00
CA VAL A 530 1.81 -39.07 -73.23
C VAL A 530 1.09 -40.26 -73.85
N SER A 531 1.19 -40.41 -75.16
CA SER A 531 0.66 -41.58 -75.85
C SER A 531 1.44 -42.88 -75.49
N ASP A 532 0.77 -44.03 -75.54
CA ASP A 532 1.37 -45.35 -75.24
C ASP A 532 2.10 -45.89 -76.46
N ALA A 533 3.43 -45.67 -76.51
CA ALA A 533 4.24 -46.14 -77.61
C ALA A 533 4.26 -47.72 -77.76
N ALA A 534 3.98 -48.45 -76.65
CA ALA A 534 3.89 -49.90 -76.69
C ALA A 534 2.64 -50.44 -77.42
N GLY A 535 1.57 -49.62 -77.44
CA GLY A 535 0.30 -49.89 -78.14
C GLY A 535 0.17 -49.24 -79.52
N ALA A 536 1.28 -48.76 -80.09
CA ALA A 536 1.30 -48.07 -81.38
C ALA A 536 0.76 -48.91 -82.51
N LYS A 537 -0.19 -48.34 -83.25
CA LYS A 537 -0.82 -48.88 -84.50
C LYS A 537 -0.94 -47.83 -85.59
N ILE A 538 -0.87 -48.34 -86.82
CA ILE A 538 -1.16 -47.43 -87.94
C ILE A 538 -2.68 -47.12 -87.98
N ALA A 539 -3.07 -45.88 -87.69
CA ALA A 539 -4.47 -45.43 -87.74
C ALA A 539 -4.93 -45.03 -89.12
N SER A 540 -4.05 -44.48 -89.95
CA SER A 540 -4.33 -44.18 -91.35
C SER A 540 -3.05 -44.18 -92.18
N PHE A 541 -3.19 -44.48 -93.43
CA PHE A 541 -2.18 -44.37 -94.47
C PHE A 541 -2.84 -43.76 -95.66
N ILE A 542 -2.46 -42.54 -96.02
CA ILE A 542 -3.03 -41.84 -97.15
C ILE A 542 -1.98 -41.30 -98.12
N ALA A 543 -2.21 -41.41 -99.41
CA ALA A 543 -1.38 -40.73 -100.41
C ALA A 543 -1.69 -39.26 -100.38
N VAL A 544 -0.68 -38.43 -100.11
CA VAL A 544 -0.82 -36.96 -100.07
C VAL A 544 -0.63 -36.37 -101.46
N THR A 545 0.35 -36.84 -102.21
CA THR A 545 0.50 -36.62 -103.66
C THR A 545 0.60 -38.00 -104.33
N ASN A 546 -0.12 -38.19 -105.46
CA ASN A 546 -0.17 -39.39 -106.25
C ASN A 546 -0.23 -39.09 -107.74
N GLY A 547 0.51 -39.79 -108.59
CA GLY A 547 0.52 -39.56 -110.05
C GLY A 547 1.55 -38.51 -110.48
N SER A 548 2.64 -38.36 -109.71
CA SER A 548 3.76 -37.50 -110.09
C SER A 548 4.45 -38.05 -111.37
N PRO A 549 4.97 -37.16 -112.19
CA PRO A 549 5.71 -37.63 -113.40
C PRO A 549 6.89 -38.51 -113.09
N ALA A 550 7.06 -39.59 -113.87
CA ALA A 550 8.19 -40.52 -113.69
C ALA A 550 9.52 -39.90 -114.13
N ASN A 551 9.98 -38.85 -113.60
CA ASN A 551 11.16 -38.04 -113.95
C ASN A 551 12.33 -38.20 -112.92
N GLY A 552 12.14 -39.00 -111.87
CA GLY A 552 13.15 -39.25 -110.80
C GLY A 552 13.35 -38.03 -109.87
N SER A 553 12.64 -36.92 -110.03
CA SER A 553 12.79 -35.69 -109.21
C SER A 553 11.53 -35.27 -108.49
N THR A 554 10.33 -35.65 -109.00
CA THR A 554 9.06 -35.28 -108.36
C THR A 554 8.52 -36.46 -107.59
N PRO A 555 8.54 -36.42 -106.22
CA PRO A 555 8.09 -37.50 -105.40
C PRO A 555 6.58 -37.56 -105.24
N ASP A 556 6.00 -38.75 -105.21
CA ASP A 556 4.77 -39.05 -104.53
C ASP A 556 5.03 -39.10 -103.00
N THR A 557 4.10 -38.60 -102.26
CA THR A 557 4.22 -38.54 -100.79
C THR A 557 3.04 -39.24 -100.15
N ALA A 558 3.34 -39.92 -99.04
CA ALA A 558 2.34 -40.59 -98.25
C ALA A 558 2.45 -40.10 -96.76
N LEU A 559 1.31 -39.95 -96.15
CA LEU A 559 1.20 -39.62 -94.74
C LEU A 559 0.70 -40.84 -93.99
N VAL A 560 1.47 -41.23 -93.00
CA VAL A 560 1.12 -42.33 -92.02
C VAL A 560 0.76 -41.63 -90.70
N THR A 561 -0.43 -41.90 -90.23
CA THR A 561 -0.80 -41.53 -88.85
C THR A 561 -0.67 -42.74 -87.93
N VAL A 562 0.16 -42.65 -86.93
CA VAL A 562 0.32 -43.66 -85.92
C VAL A 562 -0.36 -43.24 -84.67
N THR A 563 -1.17 -44.10 -84.08
CA THR A 563 -1.85 -43.81 -82.79
C THR A 563 -1.66 -44.98 -81.81
N ASP A 564 -1.80 -44.75 -80.55
CA ASP A 564 -1.88 -45.81 -79.52
C ASP A 564 -3.30 -46.47 -79.61
N ALA A 565 -3.55 -47.43 -78.66
CA ALA A 565 -4.77 -48.22 -78.59
C ALA A 565 -6.00 -47.29 -78.33
N ASN A 566 -5.84 -46.11 -77.65
CA ASN A 566 -6.86 -45.12 -77.32
C ASN A 566 -7.00 -44.05 -78.40
N GLY A 567 -6.28 -44.16 -79.52
CA GLY A 567 -6.31 -43.21 -80.60
C GLY A 567 -5.52 -41.92 -80.35
N ASN A 568 -4.54 -41.92 -79.43
CA ASN A 568 -3.63 -40.79 -79.26
C ASN A 568 -2.47 -40.89 -80.27
N PRO A 569 -2.12 -39.75 -80.91
CA PRO A 569 -1.05 -39.69 -81.86
C PRO A 569 0.34 -39.83 -81.27
#